data_7af9d3a5b46893d51cb4e836349a8048
#
_entry.id   7af9d3a5b46893d51cb4e836349a8048
#
_cell.length_a   1.000
_cell.length_b   1.000
_cell.length_c   1.000
_cell.angle_alpha   90.00
_cell.angle_beta   90.00
_cell.angle_gamma   90.00
#
_symmetry.space_group_name_H-M   'P 1'
#
loop_
_entity.id
_entity.type
_entity.pdbx_description
1 polymer ?
#
loop_
_entity_poly.entity_id
_entity_poly.type
_entity_poly.pdbx_seq_one_letter_code
_entity_poly.pdbx_strand_id
1 'polypeptide(L)'
;MQKSENTRVVTLEHQLTERFGLLLSQTQLAELLGRTIASLRYSLSYPRDSSTLALKNCGRKIGRRRYYPASEVAGIIIGSGKS
;
A
#
# COMPACT_ATOMS: atom_id res chain seq x y z
N MET A 1 0.67 -12.90 23.01
CA MET A 1 0.92 -13.05 22.23
C MET A 1 0.78 -12.19 21.26
N GLN A 2 1.22 -11.76 20.75
CA GLN A 2 1.18 -10.96 19.99
C GLN A 2 1.07 -11.26 18.65
N LYS A 3 0.54 -12.08 18.32
CA LYS A 3 0.34 -12.46 17.04
C LYS A 3 -0.83 -11.85 16.40
N SER A 4 -1.67 -11.12 17.11
CA SER A 4 -2.86 -10.56 16.51
C SER A 4 -2.52 -9.52 15.44
N GLU A 5 -1.45 -8.77 15.62
CA GLU A 5 -1.08 -7.79 14.61
C GLU A 5 -0.55 -8.47 13.36
N ASN A 6 0.26 -9.52 13.51
CA ASN A 6 0.71 -10.27 12.37
C ASN A 6 -0.46 -10.93 11.65
N THR A 7 -1.43 -11.43 12.41
CA THR A 7 -2.61 -12.03 11.81
C THR A 7 -3.38 -11.02 10.99
N ARG A 8 -3.49 -9.78 11.46
CA ARG A 8 -4.19 -8.75 10.71
C ARG A 8 -3.47 -8.41 9.41
N VAL A 9 -2.16 -8.33 9.44
CA VAL A 9 -1.41 -8.05 8.22
C VAL A 9 -1.59 -9.17 7.21
N VAL A 10 -1.50 -10.43 7.66
CA VAL A 10 -1.66 -11.57 6.77
C VAL A 10 -3.07 -11.60 6.19
N THR A 11 -4.09 -11.31 7.00
CA THR A 11 -5.47 -11.32 6.54
C THR A 11 -5.68 -10.22 5.50
N LEU A 12 -5.19 -9.02 5.77
CA LEU A 12 -5.33 -7.93 4.82
C LEU A 12 -4.58 -8.21 3.54
N GLU A 13 -3.37 -8.75 3.66
CA GLU A 13 -2.59 -9.10 2.49
C GLU A 13 -3.35 -10.11 1.63
N HIS A 14 -3.97 -11.10 2.26
CA HIS A 14 -4.72 -12.11 1.54
C HIS A 14 -5.88 -11.47 0.79
N GLN A 15 -6.61 -10.58 1.44
CA GLN A 15 -7.73 -9.90 0.82
C GLN A 15 -7.28 -9.02 -0.34
N LEU A 16 -6.17 -8.31 -0.18
CA LEU A 16 -5.65 -7.47 -1.24
C LEU A 16 -5.19 -8.32 -2.41
N THR A 17 -4.53 -9.44 -2.11
CA THR A 17 -4.05 -10.32 -3.16
C THR A 17 -5.21 -10.91 -3.95
N GLU A 18 -6.30 -11.27 -3.27
CA GLU A 18 -7.45 -11.81 -3.97
C GLU A 18 -8.15 -10.76 -4.82
N ARG A 19 -8.16 -9.52 -4.37
CA ARG A 19 -8.86 -8.48 -5.12
C ARG A 19 -8.01 -7.86 -6.22
N PHE A 20 -6.74 -7.60 -5.95
CA PHE A 20 -5.88 -6.88 -6.89
C PHE A 20 -4.73 -7.69 -7.44
N GLY A 21 -4.44 -8.86 -6.88
CA GLY A 21 -3.26 -9.64 -7.24
C GLY A 21 -2.11 -9.34 -6.31
N LEU A 22 -0.94 -9.89 -6.63
CA LEU A 22 0.23 -9.72 -5.78
C LEU A 22 0.79 -8.30 -5.82
N LEU A 23 0.54 -7.58 -6.90
CA LEU A 23 1.03 -6.22 -7.06
C LEU A 23 -0.15 -5.32 -7.39
N LEU A 24 -0.19 -4.16 -6.77
CA LEU A 24 -1.20 -3.17 -7.09
C LEU A 24 -0.61 -2.12 -8.01
N SER A 25 -1.36 -1.71 -9.02
CA SER A 25 -0.97 -0.57 -9.82
C SER A 25 -1.27 0.70 -9.05
N GLN A 26 -0.81 1.84 -9.54
CA GLN A 26 -1.13 3.12 -8.90
C GLN A 26 -2.63 3.36 -8.90
N THR A 27 -3.32 2.99 -9.96
CA THR A 27 -4.76 3.14 -10.02
C THR A 27 -5.44 2.30 -8.93
N GLN A 28 -4.99 1.06 -8.78
CA GLN A 28 -5.56 0.18 -7.78
C GLN A 28 -5.24 0.65 -6.37
N LEU A 29 -4.04 1.16 -6.16
CA LEU A 29 -3.67 1.70 -4.85
C LEU A 29 -4.53 2.91 -4.52
N ALA A 30 -4.76 3.79 -5.49
CA ALA A 30 -5.62 4.95 -5.27
C ALA A 30 -7.04 4.51 -4.93
N GLU A 31 -7.53 3.51 -5.63
CA GLU A 31 -8.86 2.98 -5.36
C GLU A 31 -8.96 2.44 -3.94
N LEU A 32 -7.95 1.68 -3.54
CA LEU A 32 -7.92 1.11 -2.20
C LEU A 32 -7.94 2.19 -1.14
N LEU A 33 -7.21 3.27 -1.36
CA LEU A 33 -7.10 4.36 -0.39
C LEU A 33 -8.23 5.39 -0.52
N GLY A 34 -9.13 5.20 -1.49
CA GLY A 34 -10.23 6.13 -1.67
C GLY A 34 -9.79 7.49 -2.17
N ARG A 35 -8.76 7.54 -3.00
CA ARG A 35 -8.22 8.79 -3.50
C ARG A 35 -8.17 8.77 -5.01
N THR A 36 -8.09 9.96 -5.60
CA THR A 36 -7.88 10.03 -7.05
C THR A 36 -6.42 9.72 -7.37
N ILE A 37 -6.20 9.33 -8.61
CA ILE A 37 -4.83 9.06 -9.06
C ILE A 37 -3.98 10.32 -8.92
N ALA A 38 -4.52 11.47 -9.28
CA ALA A 38 -3.76 12.72 -9.20
C ALA A 38 -3.37 13.02 -7.76
N SER A 39 -4.30 12.83 -6.82
CA SER A 39 -4.02 13.07 -5.41
C SER A 39 -2.94 12.11 -4.89
N LEU A 40 -3.04 10.84 -5.28
CA LEU A 40 -2.05 9.86 -4.85
C LEU A 40 -0.67 10.19 -5.41
N ARG A 41 -0.60 10.54 -6.69
CA ARG A 41 0.68 10.87 -7.30
C ARG A 41 1.32 12.08 -6.64
N TYR A 42 0.51 13.07 -6.30
CA TYR A 42 1.03 14.24 -5.63
C TYR A 42 1.60 13.86 -4.25
N SER A 43 0.86 13.05 -3.49
CA SER A 43 1.32 12.64 -2.17
C SER A 43 2.60 11.83 -2.25
N LEU A 44 2.72 10.96 -3.25
CA LEU A 44 3.91 10.14 -3.41
C LEU A 44 5.12 10.98 -3.82
N SER A 45 4.88 12.05 -4.59
CA SER A 45 5.97 12.93 -4.99
C SER A 45 6.44 13.80 -3.84
N TYR A 46 5.54 14.16 -2.94
CA TYR A 46 5.86 15.03 -1.82
C TYR A 46 5.35 14.40 -0.54
N PRO A 47 5.97 13.31 -0.07
CA PRO A 47 5.48 12.62 1.11
C PRO A 47 5.58 13.48 2.35
N ARG A 48 4.50 13.54 3.11
CA ARG A 48 4.49 14.34 4.33
C ARG A 48 4.53 13.52 5.59
N ASP A 49 4.25 12.24 5.51
CA ASP A 49 4.27 11.39 6.69
C ASP A 49 5.00 10.11 6.39
N SER A 50 5.27 9.34 7.43
CA SER A 50 6.06 8.13 7.27
C SER A 50 5.33 7.06 6.47
N SER A 51 4.00 7.01 6.57
CA SER A 51 3.24 6.02 5.82
C SER A 51 3.34 6.28 4.32
N THR A 52 3.19 7.53 3.91
CA THR A 52 3.30 7.87 2.50
C THR A 52 4.72 7.62 1.99
N LEU A 53 5.71 7.94 2.82
CA LEU A 53 7.09 7.68 2.43
C LEU A 53 7.35 6.19 2.28
N ALA A 54 6.78 5.38 3.18
CA ALA A 54 6.91 3.93 3.09
C ALA A 54 6.26 3.41 1.81
N LEU A 55 5.10 3.94 1.45
CA LEU A 55 4.46 3.54 0.20
C LEU A 55 5.33 3.89 -1.00
N LYS A 56 5.89 5.09 -0.99
CA LYS A 56 6.77 5.48 -2.09
C LYS A 56 7.97 4.54 -2.18
N ASN A 57 8.54 4.20 -1.04
CA ASN A 57 9.74 3.38 -1.03
C ASN A 57 9.49 1.92 -1.40
N CYS A 58 8.29 1.41 -1.16
CA CYS A 58 8.01 0.03 -1.52
C CYS A 58 7.60 -0.11 -2.99
N GLY A 59 7.37 0.98 -3.69
CA GLY A 59 6.99 0.93 -5.09
C GLY A 59 8.12 0.39 -5.96
N ARG A 60 7.75 -0.37 -6.98
CA ARG A 60 8.70 -0.92 -7.93
C ARG A 60 8.32 -0.46 -9.31
N LYS A 61 9.28 0.08 -10.04
CA LYS A 61 9.01 0.50 -11.41
C LYS A 61 9.29 -0.66 -12.34
N ILE A 62 8.28 -1.11 -13.05
CA ILE A 62 8.40 -2.20 -14.00
C ILE A 62 7.94 -1.64 -15.33
N GLY A 63 8.87 -1.52 -16.28
CA GLY A 63 8.57 -0.85 -17.53
C GLY A 63 8.28 0.62 -17.26
N ARG A 64 7.11 1.07 -17.66
CA ARG A 64 6.74 2.47 -17.46
C ARG A 64 5.80 2.68 -16.31
N ARG A 65 5.45 1.61 -15.59
CA ARG A 65 4.46 1.70 -14.54
C ARG A 65 5.06 1.35 -13.20
N ARG A 66 4.48 1.91 -12.15
CA ARG A 66 4.88 1.56 -10.82
C ARG A 66 3.88 0.62 -10.21
N TYR A 67 4.39 -0.36 -9.48
CA TYR A 67 3.57 -1.35 -8.81
C TYR A 67 3.95 -1.40 -7.33
N TYR A 68 3.00 -1.80 -6.50
CA TYR A 68 3.17 -1.81 -5.05
C TYR A 68 2.81 -3.20 -4.54
N PRO A 69 3.76 -3.92 -3.93
CA PRO A 69 3.46 -5.28 -3.46
C PRO A 69 2.35 -5.27 -2.40
N ALA A 70 1.39 -6.17 -2.55
CA ALA A 70 0.27 -6.23 -1.63
C ALA A 70 0.72 -6.46 -0.19
N SER A 71 1.76 -7.28 0.00
CA SER A 71 2.27 -7.55 1.34
C SER A 71 2.81 -6.28 1.99
N GLU A 72 3.52 -5.45 1.22
CA GLU A 72 4.06 -4.21 1.77
C GLU A 72 2.94 -3.23 2.06
N VAL A 73 1.98 -3.12 1.14
CA VAL A 73 0.86 -2.21 1.33
C VAL A 73 0.07 -2.60 2.58
N ALA A 74 -0.18 -3.89 2.76
CA ALA A 74 -0.92 -4.35 3.93
C ALA A 74 -0.20 -3.97 5.22
N GLY A 75 1.11 -4.18 5.26
CA GLY A 75 1.88 -3.83 6.44
C GLY A 75 1.85 -2.35 6.74
N ILE A 76 1.92 -1.52 5.70
CA ILE A 76 1.90 -0.08 5.88
C ILE A 76 0.54 0.37 6.40
N ILE A 77 -0.54 -0.16 5.84
CA ILE A 77 -1.88 0.22 6.26
C ILE A 77 -2.10 -0.14 7.73
N ILE A 78 -1.76 -1.37 8.11
CA ILE A 78 -1.94 -1.79 9.48
C ILE A 78 -1.05 -0.98 10.42
N GLY A 79 0.19 -0.75 10.01
CA GLY A 79 1.12 0.02 10.82
C GLY A 79 0.68 1.45 11.03
N SER A 80 0.13 2.09 9.99
CA SER A 80 -0.27 3.47 10.13
C SER A 80 -1.50 3.62 11.02
N GLY A 81 -2.29 2.57 11.16
CA GLY A 81 -3.44 2.62 12.03
C GLY A 81 -3.11 2.53 13.50
N LYS A 82 -1.81 2.28 13.83
CA LYS A 82 -1.44 2.19 15.17
C LYS A 82 -1.17 3.45 15.79
N SER A 83 -1.23 4.46 15.42
CA SER A 83 -0.81 5.66 16.09
C SER A 83 -1.39 5.86 17.46
#